data_6522a1f9ce0951f1eaebdcadf50fc98d
#
_entry.id   6522a1f9ce0951f1eaebdcadf50fc98d
#
_cell.length_a   1.000
_cell.length_b   1.000
_cell.length_c   1.000
_cell.angle_alpha   90.00
_cell.angle_beta   90.00
_cell.angle_gamma   90.00
#
_symmetry.space_group_name_H-M   'P 1'
#
loop_
_entity.id
_entity.type
_entity.pdbx_description
1 polymer ?
#
loop_
_entity_poly.entity_id
_entity_poly.type
_entity_poly.pdbx_seq_one_letter_code
_entity_poly.pdbx_strand_id
1 'polypeptide(L)'
;VRMLEGYKAVAFSAALLERMIPNYELFCDVTEFGDKEGIRNCLNLVWESVKAPKSKFNLAVQLEKVEVATPDTSDFDTYGVYPAIDAAIGLAAVLNLIAGDDPQGAVVVSKLSQGSVEAYLLESGEADDETVKEHPLMVFEVEVQEALLDCVEAGKSPASTADALKAIALEEGISNIGLDLA
;
A
#
# COMPACT_ATOMS: atom_id res chain seq x y z
N VAL A 1 -5.07 -3.68 13.73
CA VAL A 1 -4.97 -2.47 12.88
C VAL A 1 -5.78 -1.31 13.45
N ARG A 2 -7.05 -1.52 13.79
CA ARG A 2 -7.96 -0.44 14.26
C ARG A 2 -7.47 0.31 15.51
N MET A 3 -6.59 -0.28 16.30
CA MET A 3 -6.02 0.30 17.52
C MET A 3 -4.70 1.03 17.28
N LEU A 4 -4.16 0.99 16.05
CA LEU A 4 -2.94 1.71 15.72
C LEU A 4 -3.21 3.21 15.65
N GLU A 5 -2.30 3.99 16.23
CA GLU A 5 -2.38 5.45 16.27
C GLU A 5 -1.02 6.08 15.96
N GLY A 6 -1.04 7.35 15.58
CA GLY A 6 0.16 8.14 15.34
C GLY A 6 1.07 7.53 14.29
N TYR A 7 2.38 7.60 14.50
CA TYR A 7 3.36 7.08 13.55
C TYR A 7 3.23 5.58 13.28
N LYS A 8 2.69 4.80 14.23
CA LYS A 8 2.52 3.37 14.09
C LYS A 8 1.48 3.02 13.01
N ALA A 9 0.37 3.75 12.98
CA ALA A 9 -0.64 3.60 11.93
C ALA A 9 -0.09 3.99 10.55
N VAL A 10 0.64 5.08 10.47
CA VAL A 10 1.27 5.55 9.22
C VAL A 10 2.33 4.57 8.73
N ALA A 11 3.20 4.09 9.61
CA ALA A 11 4.27 3.15 9.27
C ALA A 11 3.74 1.80 8.79
N PHE A 12 2.74 1.25 9.45
CA PHE A 12 2.05 0.03 9.03
C PHE A 12 1.46 0.18 7.62
N SER A 13 0.77 1.28 7.38
CA SER A 13 0.18 1.60 6.08
C SER A 13 1.24 1.76 4.99
N ALA A 14 2.33 2.46 5.28
CA ALA A 14 3.44 2.64 4.34
C ALA A 14 4.10 1.31 3.94
N ALA A 15 4.25 0.39 4.89
CA ALA A 15 4.79 -0.95 4.62
C ALA A 15 3.89 -1.76 3.68
N LEU A 16 2.56 -1.69 3.85
CA LEU A 16 1.62 -2.31 2.92
C LEU A 16 1.72 -1.67 1.52
N LEU A 17 1.85 -0.36 1.46
CA LEU A 17 2.00 0.36 0.19
C LEU A 17 3.29 0.03 -0.56
N GLU A 18 4.39 -0.29 0.14
CA GLU A 18 5.61 -0.81 -0.51
C GLU A 18 5.32 -2.08 -1.32
N ARG A 19 4.35 -2.87 -0.90
CA ARG A 19 3.95 -4.09 -1.61
C ARG A 19 2.89 -3.84 -2.69
N MET A 20 2.17 -2.72 -2.65
CA MET A 20 1.11 -2.39 -3.60
C MET A 20 1.60 -1.49 -4.74
N ILE A 21 2.49 -0.56 -4.46
CA ILE A 21 3.00 0.41 -5.45
C ILE A 21 3.66 -0.25 -6.67
N PRO A 22 4.38 -1.38 -6.57
CA PRO A 22 4.88 -2.07 -7.76
C PRO A 22 3.79 -2.42 -8.79
N ASN A 23 2.56 -2.69 -8.35
CA ASN A 23 1.44 -2.92 -9.26
C ASN A 23 1.09 -1.66 -10.05
N TYR A 24 1.12 -0.49 -9.41
CA TYR A 24 0.94 0.80 -10.05
C TYR A 24 2.08 1.11 -11.03
N GLU A 25 3.32 0.87 -10.63
CA GLU A 25 4.49 1.10 -11.48
C GLU A 25 4.44 0.27 -12.78
N LEU A 26 4.09 -1.02 -12.67
CA LEU A 26 3.89 -1.88 -13.84
C LEU A 26 2.77 -1.36 -14.74
N PHE A 27 1.64 -0.96 -14.16
CA PHE A 27 0.54 -0.36 -14.91
C PHE A 27 0.98 0.89 -15.69
N CYS A 28 1.77 1.77 -15.08
CA CYS A 28 2.33 2.94 -15.75
C CYS A 28 3.23 2.54 -16.93
N ASP A 29 4.08 1.53 -16.75
CA ASP A 29 5.00 1.07 -17.80
C ASP A 29 4.25 0.43 -18.98
N VAL A 30 3.17 -0.28 -18.72
CA VAL A 30 2.36 -0.93 -19.77
C VAL A 30 1.46 0.05 -20.53
N THR A 31 0.88 1.03 -19.82
CA THR A 31 -0.15 1.92 -20.40
C THR A 31 0.38 3.31 -20.76
N GLU A 32 1.58 3.64 -20.35
CA GLU A 32 2.17 4.99 -20.47
C GLU A 32 1.33 6.08 -19.78
N PHE A 33 0.46 5.68 -18.86
CA PHE A 33 -0.36 6.57 -18.04
C PHE A 33 0.23 6.74 -16.64
N GLY A 34 -0.06 7.86 -16.00
CA GLY A 34 0.22 8.10 -14.61
C GLY A 34 1.56 8.76 -14.33
N ASP A 35 1.98 8.69 -13.08
CA ASP A 35 3.22 9.31 -12.57
C ASP A 35 3.88 8.38 -11.55
N LYS A 36 4.59 7.38 -12.05
CA LYS A 36 5.23 6.40 -11.15
C LYS A 36 6.31 7.02 -10.26
N GLU A 37 7.05 8.01 -10.75
CA GLU A 37 8.05 8.71 -9.94
C GLU A 37 7.40 9.56 -8.86
N GLY A 38 6.33 10.29 -9.19
CA GLY A 38 5.57 11.09 -8.23
C GLY A 38 4.93 10.25 -7.15
N ILE A 39 4.35 9.10 -7.48
CA ILE A 39 3.78 8.14 -6.52
C ILE A 39 4.87 7.56 -5.60
N ARG A 40 6.00 7.14 -6.16
CA ARG A 40 7.15 6.66 -5.36
C ARG A 40 7.68 7.76 -4.42
N ASN A 41 7.85 8.96 -4.92
CA ASN A 41 8.32 10.09 -4.11
C ASN A 41 7.33 10.43 -2.99
N CYS A 42 6.03 10.34 -3.25
CA CYS A 42 5.02 10.55 -2.22
C CYS A 42 5.13 9.51 -1.08
N LEU A 43 5.32 8.23 -1.41
CA LEU A 43 5.55 7.20 -0.38
C LEU A 43 6.86 7.44 0.39
N ASN A 44 7.90 7.90 -0.27
CA ASN A 44 9.15 8.27 0.40
C ASN A 44 8.93 9.40 1.42
N LEU A 45 8.11 10.40 1.07
CA LEU A 45 7.73 11.48 2.01
C LEU A 45 6.92 10.94 3.20
N VAL A 46 6.04 9.96 2.98
CA VAL A 46 5.32 9.27 4.06
C VAL A 46 6.31 8.60 5.02
N TRP A 47 7.30 7.87 4.51
CA TRP A 47 8.35 7.27 5.34
C TRP A 47 9.18 8.31 6.11
N GLU A 48 9.52 9.42 5.48
CA GLU A 48 10.21 10.53 6.15
C GLU A 48 9.37 11.09 7.29
N SER A 49 8.07 11.23 7.11
CA SER A 49 7.16 11.68 8.18
C SER A 49 7.09 10.71 9.36
N VAL A 50 7.26 9.42 9.13
CA VAL A 50 7.37 8.41 10.20
C VAL A 50 8.68 8.58 10.97
N LYS A 51 9.80 8.67 10.25
CA LYS A 51 11.15 8.76 10.86
C LYS A 51 11.39 10.08 11.58
N ALA A 52 10.81 11.15 11.07
CA ALA A 52 10.94 12.50 11.60
C ALA A 52 9.55 13.16 11.75
N PRO A 53 8.79 12.84 12.81
CA PRO A 53 7.40 13.31 12.97
C PRO A 53 7.24 14.82 13.02
N LYS A 54 8.32 15.55 13.26
CA LYS A 54 8.33 17.02 13.24
C LYS A 54 8.57 17.63 11.85
N SER A 55 9.03 16.81 10.90
CA SER A 55 9.17 17.28 9.52
C SER A 55 7.80 17.42 8.89
N LYS A 56 7.64 18.46 8.08
CA LYS A 56 6.38 18.77 7.41
C LYS A 56 6.60 18.80 5.92
N PHE A 57 5.65 18.26 5.18
CA PHE A 57 5.55 18.42 3.74
C PHE A 57 4.13 18.87 3.36
N ASN A 58 3.96 19.35 2.14
CA ASN A 58 2.66 19.87 1.71
C ASN A 58 1.72 18.70 1.34
N LEU A 59 0.91 18.27 2.30
CA LEU A 59 -0.07 17.19 2.13
C LEU A 59 -1.07 17.47 1.01
N ALA A 60 -1.57 18.71 0.90
CA ALA A 60 -2.55 19.07 -0.13
C ALA A 60 -1.97 18.90 -1.55
N VAL A 61 -0.72 19.32 -1.76
CA VAL A 61 -0.02 19.12 -3.05
C VAL A 61 0.17 17.65 -3.35
N GLN A 62 0.54 16.83 -2.36
CA GLN A 62 0.70 15.39 -2.57
C GLN A 62 -0.64 14.70 -2.87
N LEU A 63 -1.70 15.05 -2.17
CA LEU A 63 -3.05 14.54 -2.46
C LEU A 63 -3.49 14.85 -3.89
N GLU A 64 -3.30 16.10 -4.35
CA GLU A 64 -3.61 16.48 -5.71
C GLU A 64 -2.81 15.66 -6.75
N LYS A 65 -1.52 15.46 -6.52
CA LYS A 65 -0.67 14.62 -7.38
C LYS A 65 -1.16 13.18 -7.43
N VAL A 66 -1.55 12.60 -6.31
CA VAL A 66 -2.08 11.23 -6.23
C VAL A 66 -3.42 11.14 -6.97
N GLU A 67 -4.31 12.10 -6.79
CA GLU A 67 -5.61 12.15 -7.51
C GLU A 67 -5.42 12.21 -9.02
N VAL A 68 -4.54 13.07 -9.51
CA VAL A 68 -4.21 13.18 -10.94
C VAL A 68 -3.57 11.90 -11.48
N ALA A 69 -2.76 11.23 -10.68
CA ALA A 69 -2.06 9.99 -11.04
C ALA A 69 -2.96 8.74 -10.92
N THR A 70 -4.17 8.86 -10.35
CA THR A 70 -5.11 7.74 -10.22
C THR A 70 -5.84 7.50 -11.54
N PRO A 71 -5.75 6.30 -12.13
CA PRO A 71 -6.44 6.00 -13.39
C PRO A 71 -7.96 5.85 -13.17
N ASP A 72 -8.72 6.07 -14.25
CA ASP A 72 -10.14 5.74 -14.33
C ASP A 72 -10.30 4.40 -15.05
N THR A 73 -11.10 3.50 -14.50
CA THR A 73 -11.36 2.17 -15.08
C THR A 73 -11.97 2.23 -16.47
N SER A 74 -12.72 3.31 -16.78
CA SER A 74 -13.36 3.49 -18.09
C SER A 74 -12.37 3.75 -19.23
N ASP A 75 -11.14 4.16 -18.91
CA ASP A 75 -10.11 4.51 -19.88
C ASP A 75 -9.18 3.34 -20.25
N PHE A 76 -9.30 2.21 -19.55
CA PHE A 76 -8.37 1.07 -19.68
C PHE A 76 -9.07 -0.28 -19.70
N ASP A 77 -8.72 -1.12 -20.68
CA ASP A 77 -9.24 -2.50 -20.79
C ASP A 77 -8.38 -3.53 -20.05
N THR A 78 -7.18 -3.15 -19.58
CA THR A 78 -6.30 -4.05 -18.85
C THR A 78 -6.71 -4.24 -17.40
N TYR A 79 -6.67 -5.48 -16.90
CA TYR A 79 -6.93 -5.78 -15.48
C TYR A 79 -6.01 -4.99 -14.53
N GLY A 80 -4.78 -4.72 -14.92
CA GLY A 80 -3.79 -3.98 -14.11
C GLY A 80 -4.26 -2.62 -13.60
N VAL A 81 -5.33 -2.04 -14.19
CA VAL A 81 -5.94 -0.79 -13.72
C VAL A 81 -6.48 -0.93 -12.29
N TYR A 82 -7.04 -2.08 -11.90
CA TYR A 82 -7.64 -2.28 -10.59
C TYR A 82 -6.61 -2.28 -9.44
N PRO A 83 -5.55 -3.10 -9.45
CA PRO A 83 -4.51 -2.99 -8.41
C PRO A 83 -3.75 -1.65 -8.43
N ALA A 84 -3.66 -0.98 -9.59
CA ALA A 84 -3.10 0.36 -9.67
C ALA A 84 -3.98 1.40 -8.94
N ILE A 85 -5.29 1.34 -9.12
CA ILE A 85 -6.24 2.20 -8.39
C ILE A 85 -6.15 1.92 -6.89
N ASP A 86 -6.13 0.65 -6.48
CA ASP A 86 -6.05 0.28 -5.06
C ASP A 86 -4.80 0.87 -4.40
N ALA A 87 -3.65 0.82 -5.06
CA ALA A 87 -2.42 1.44 -4.58
C ALA A 87 -2.54 2.96 -4.44
N ALA A 88 -3.11 3.65 -5.44
CA ALA A 88 -3.30 5.09 -5.41
C ALA A 88 -4.29 5.53 -4.32
N ILE A 89 -5.41 4.84 -4.18
CA ILE A 89 -6.39 5.09 -3.12
C ILE A 89 -5.77 4.84 -1.73
N GLY A 90 -4.99 3.78 -1.59
CA GLY A 90 -4.27 3.48 -0.35
C GLY A 90 -3.29 4.58 0.04
N LEU A 91 -2.55 5.11 -0.92
CA LEU A 91 -1.64 6.24 -0.68
C LEU A 91 -2.40 7.51 -0.28
N ALA A 92 -3.51 7.83 -0.93
CA ALA A 92 -4.37 8.94 -0.54
C ALA A 92 -4.92 8.76 0.88
N ALA A 93 -5.32 7.54 1.26
CA ALA A 93 -5.80 7.23 2.60
C ALA A 93 -4.73 7.48 3.68
N VAL A 94 -3.47 7.16 3.42
CA VAL A 94 -2.36 7.46 4.33
C VAL A 94 -2.09 8.95 4.44
N LEU A 95 -2.17 9.70 3.35
CA LEU A 95 -2.04 11.16 3.38
C LEU A 95 -3.15 11.79 4.24
N ASN A 96 -4.39 11.33 4.10
CA ASN A 96 -5.50 11.77 4.94
C ASN A 96 -5.35 11.36 6.41
N LEU A 97 -4.75 10.18 6.68
CA LEU A 97 -4.39 9.75 8.03
C LEU A 97 -3.36 10.71 8.67
N ILE A 98 -2.32 11.09 7.92
CA ILE A 98 -1.30 12.06 8.38
C ILE A 98 -1.94 13.43 8.62
N ALA A 99 -2.86 13.87 7.77
CA ALA A 99 -3.59 15.13 7.93
C ALA A 99 -4.52 15.14 9.15
N GLY A 100 -4.90 13.96 9.64
CA GLY A 100 -5.90 13.81 10.72
C GLY A 100 -7.34 13.79 10.24
N ASP A 101 -7.56 13.76 8.93
CA ASP A 101 -8.90 13.77 8.33
C ASP A 101 -9.56 12.38 8.32
N ASP A 102 -8.74 11.31 8.26
CA ASP A 102 -9.22 9.93 8.34
C ASP A 102 -8.41 9.10 9.34
N PRO A 103 -8.88 8.95 10.59
CA PRO A 103 -8.19 8.15 11.60
C PRO A 103 -8.20 6.64 11.30
N GLN A 104 -9.01 6.17 10.36
CA GLN A 104 -9.09 4.77 9.95
C GLN A 104 -8.29 4.46 8.67
N GLY A 105 -7.45 5.37 8.21
CA GLY A 105 -6.66 5.20 6.99
C GLY A 105 -5.85 3.90 6.95
N ALA A 106 -5.28 3.46 8.06
CA ALA A 106 -4.57 2.19 8.14
C ALA A 106 -5.47 0.96 7.89
N VAL A 107 -6.72 1.02 8.37
CA VAL A 107 -7.72 -0.03 8.10
C VAL A 107 -8.09 -0.05 6.62
N VAL A 108 -8.23 1.13 6.02
CA VAL A 108 -8.52 1.26 4.58
C VAL A 108 -7.41 0.60 3.76
N VAL A 109 -6.14 0.91 4.03
CA VAL A 109 -5.00 0.32 3.30
C VAL A 109 -4.94 -1.20 3.50
N SER A 110 -5.13 -1.68 4.74
CA SER A 110 -5.17 -3.12 5.03
C SER A 110 -6.23 -3.85 4.20
N LYS A 111 -7.44 -3.30 4.14
CA LYS A 111 -8.53 -3.88 3.34
C LYS A 111 -8.29 -3.79 1.84
N LEU A 112 -7.73 -2.69 1.35
CA LEU A 112 -7.38 -2.54 -0.07
C LEU A 112 -6.34 -3.56 -0.50
N SER A 113 -5.31 -3.79 0.32
CA SER A 113 -4.28 -4.79 0.01
C SER A 113 -4.85 -6.20 -0.06
N GLN A 114 -5.65 -6.61 0.93
CA GLN A 114 -6.31 -7.92 0.93
C GLN A 114 -7.32 -8.05 -0.22
N GLY A 115 -8.12 -7.02 -0.44
CA GLY A 115 -9.11 -6.99 -1.53
C GLY A 115 -8.47 -7.06 -2.92
N SER A 116 -7.31 -6.46 -3.10
CA SER A 116 -6.53 -6.54 -4.33
C SER A 116 -6.06 -7.96 -4.62
N VAL A 117 -5.60 -8.69 -3.60
CA VAL A 117 -5.21 -10.11 -3.72
C VAL A 117 -6.43 -10.97 -4.05
N GLU A 118 -7.52 -10.80 -3.31
CA GLU A 118 -8.77 -11.55 -3.53
C GLU A 118 -9.28 -11.35 -4.97
N ALA A 119 -9.41 -10.11 -5.40
CA ALA A 119 -9.88 -9.79 -6.75
C ALA A 119 -8.99 -10.38 -7.84
N TYR A 120 -7.67 -10.33 -7.66
CA TYR A 120 -6.72 -10.94 -8.60
C TYR A 120 -6.90 -12.45 -8.71
N LEU A 121 -7.04 -13.15 -7.58
CA LEU A 121 -7.20 -14.61 -7.57
C LEU A 121 -8.53 -15.06 -8.19
N LEU A 122 -9.60 -14.32 -7.95
CA LEU A 122 -10.91 -14.59 -8.55
C LEU A 122 -10.91 -14.32 -10.06
N GLU A 123 -10.35 -13.20 -10.49
CA GLU A 123 -10.31 -12.82 -11.91
C GLU A 123 -9.38 -13.72 -12.72
N SER A 124 -8.24 -14.13 -12.18
CA SER A 124 -7.31 -15.04 -12.85
C SER A 124 -7.83 -16.48 -12.90
N GLY A 125 -8.86 -16.81 -12.11
CA GLY A 125 -9.38 -18.18 -12.00
C GLY A 125 -8.49 -19.12 -11.17
N GLU A 126 -7.49 -18.57 -10.45
CA GLU A 126 -6.63 -19.37 -9.56
C GLU A 126 -7.38 -19.79 -8.29
N ALA A 127 -8.44 -19.08 -7.93
CA ALA A 127 -9.33 -19.40 -6.83
C ALA A 127 -10.78 -19.04 -7.17
N ASP A 128 -11.71 -19.53 -6.38
CA ASP A 128 -13.13 -19.16 -6.37
C ASP A 128 -13.53 -18.63 -4.98
N ASP A 129 -14.79 -18.24 -4.83
CA ASP A 129 -15.33 -17.68 -3.57
C ASP A 129 -15.17 -18.63 -2.36
N GLU A 130 -15.09 -19.94 -2.60
CA GLU A 130 -14.95 -20.95 -1.54
C GLU A 130 -13.49 -21.17 -1.15
N THR A 131 -12.56 -21.05 -2.08
CA THR A 131 -11.14 -21.41 -1.94
C THR A 131 -10.19 -20.21 -1.79
N VAL A 132 -10.61 -19.00 -2.13
CA VAL A 132 -9.76 -17.81 -2.16
C VAL A 132 -9.04 -17.52 -0.82
N LYS A 133 -9.70 -17.76 0.30
CA LYS A 133 -9.13 -17.53 1.63
C LYS A 133 -8.02 -18.51 2.00
N GLU A 134 -8.03 -19.69 1.40
CA GLU A 134 -7.03 -20.74 1.62
C GLU A 134 -5.92 -20.75 0.57
N HIS A 135 -6.04 -19.90 -0.46
CA HIS A 135 -5.03 -19.79 -1.50
C HIS A 135 -3.71 -19.29 -0.91
N PRO A 136 -2.54 -19.88 -1.26
CA PRO A 136 -1.25 -19.53 -0.69
C PRO A 136 -0.92 -18.04 -0.74
N LEU A 137 -1.29 -17.34 -1.81
CA LEU A 137 -1.05 -15.90 -1.95
C LEU A 137 -1.87 -15.08 -0.94
N MET A 138 -3.13 -15.48 -0.67
CA MET A 138 -3.97 -14.81 0.33
C MET A 138 -3.48 -15.12 1.74
N VAL A 139 -3.11 -16.36 2.03
CA VAL A 139 -2.53 -16.77 3.31
C VAL A 139 -1.26 -15.94 3.57
N PHE A 140 -0.39 -15.84 2.58
CA PHE A 140 0.84 -15.05 2.67
C PHE A 140 0.56 -13.56 2.92
N GLU A 141 -0.44 -12.97 2.24
CA GLU A 141 -0.84 -11.57 2.50
C GLU A 141 -1.24 -11.36 3.96
N VAL A 142 -2.05 -12.27 4.53
CA VAL A 142 -2.47 -12.19 5.93
C VAL A 142 -1.28 -12.35 6.87
N GLU A 143 -0.40 -13.32 6.63
CA GLU A 143 0.81 -13.54 7.44
C GLU A 143 1.75 -12.32 7.43
N VAL A 144 1.94 -11.68 6.29
CA VAL A 144 2.73 -10.44 6.19
C VAL A 144 2.07 -9.31 6.98
N GLN A 145 0.76 -9.13 6.88
CA GLN A 145 0.06 -8.12 7.67
C GLN A 145 0.17 -8.37 9.18
N GLU A 146 0.09 -9.62 9.62
CA GLU A 146 0.29 -10.00 11.02
C GLU A 146 1.72 -9.71 11.47
N ALA A 147 2.73 -10.08 10.68
CA ALA A 147 4.12 -9.79 10.99
C ALA A 147 4.42 -8.29 11.07
N LEU A 148 3.84 -7.49 10.16
CA LEU A 148 3.94 -6.03 10.21
C LEU A 148 3.26 -5.47 11.46
N LEU A 149 2.11 -5.99 11.84
CA LEU A 149 1.38 -5.55 13.02
C LEU A 149 2.17 -5.83 14.31
N ASP A 150 2.69 -7.05 14.45
CA ASP A 150 3.53 -7.44 15.60
C ASP A 150 4.78 -6.57 15.69
N CYS A 151 5.44 -6.30 14.56
CA CYS A 151 6.62 -5.46 14.48
C CYS A 151 6.33 -4.00 14.89
N VAL A 152 5.23 -3.43 14.41
CA VAL A 152 4.87 -2.04 14.74
C VAL A 152 4.42 -1.88 16.19
N GLU A 153 3.74 -2.86 16.75
CA GLU A 153 3.32 -2.85 18.16
C GLU A 153 4.53 -2.96 19.10
N ALA A 154 5.50 -3.79 18.76
CA ALA A 154 6.74 -3.96 19.52
C ALA A 154 7.72 -2.78 19.35
N GLY A 155 7.53 -1.94 18.34
CA GLY A 155 8.44 -0.84 18.00
C GLY A 155 8.56 0.20 19.09
N LYS A 156 9.80 0.59 19.41
CA LYS A 156 10.12 1.56 20.47
C LYS A 156 10.51 2.93 19.96
N SER A 157 10.99 3.02 18.73
CA SER A 157 11.35 4.30 18.10
C SER A 157 10.85 4.34 16.65
N PRO A 158 10.43 5.54 16.16
CA PRO A 158 9.91 5.67 14.80
C PRO A 158 10.89 5.21 13.72
N ALA A 159 12.15 5.63 13.78
CA ALA A 159 13.12 5.33 12.73
C ALA A 159 13.46 3.84 12.65
N SER A 160 13.74 3.17 13.76
CA SER A 160 14.05 1.74 13.77
C SER A 160 12.83 0.88 13.40
N THR A 161 11.65 1.30 13.82
CA THR A 161 10.39 0.65 13.46
C THR A 161 10.13 0.77 11.95
N ALA A 162 10.32 1.94 11.37
CA ALA A 162 10.18 2.15 9.93
C ALA A 162 11.11 1.24 9.11
N ASP A 163 12.38 1.16 9.50
CA ASP A 163 13.36 0.32 8.80
C ASP A 163 13.01 -1.18 8.90
N ALA A 164 12.57 -1.63 10.10
CA ALA A 164 12.15 -3.01 10.30
C ALA A 164 10.90 -3.38 9.49
N LEU A 165 9.89 -2.51 9.46
CA LEU A 165 8.67 -2.73 8.67
C LEU A 165 8.96 -2.77 7.18
N LYS A 166 9.79 -1.86 6.69
CA LYS A 166 10.19 -1.85 5.28
C LYS A 166 10.93 -3.12 4.89
N ALA A 167 11.81 -3.62 5.76
CA ALA A 167 12.51 -4.87 5.54
C ALA A 167 11.55 -6.06 5.43
N ILE A 168 10.55 -6.16 6.31
CA ILE A 168 9.52 -7.21 6.26
C ILE A 168 8.72 -7.12 4.95
N ALA A 169 8.29 -5.92 4.58
CA ALA A 169 7.48 -5.70 3.38
C ALA A 169 8.19 -6.13 2.08
N LEU A 170 9.51 -6.01 2.03
CA LEU A 170 10.32 -6.28 0.83
C LEU A 170 11.06 -7.62 0.87
N GLU A 171 10.92 -8.42 1.94
CA GLU A 171 11.71 -9.64 2.17
C GLU A 171 11.61 -10.66 1.02
N GLU A 172 10.38 -10.91 0.53
CA GLU A 172 10.15 -11.91 -0.51
C GLU A 172 10.35 -11.35 -1.95
N GLY A 173 10.57 -10.05 -2.09
CA GLY A 173 10.81 -9.43 -3.40
C GLY A 173 9.63 -9.52 -4.37
N ILE A 174 8.40 -9.58 -3.85
CA ILE A 174 7.16 -9.60 -4.64
C ILE A 174 6.16 -8.56 -4.15
N SER A 175 5.29 -8.11 -5.05
CA SER A 175 4.12 -7.30 -4.68
C SER A 175 3.07 -8.15 -3.95
N ASN A 176 2.02 -7.52 -3.42
CA ASN A 176 0.92 -8.24 -2.75
C ASN A 176 0.20 -9.23 -3.67
N ILE A 177 0.17 -8.99 -4.99
CA ILE A 177 -0.41 -9.91 -5.98
C ILE A 177 0.62 -10.80 -6.68
N GLY A 178 1.86 -10.86 -6.16
CA GLY A 178 2.89 -11.79 -6.62
C GLY A 178 3.74 -11.32 -7.79
N LEU A 179 3.76 -10.01 -8.11
CA LEU A 179 4.67 -9.48 -9.13
C LEU A 179 6.10 -9.39 -8.57
N ASP A 180 7.08 -9.83 -9.34
CA ASP A 180 8.48 -9.69 -8.98
C ASP A 180 8.88 -8.20 -8.87
N LEU A 181 9.57 -7.86 -7.80
CA LEU A 181 10.19 -6.55 -7.62
C LEU A 181 11.56 -6.57 -8.27
N ALA A 182 11.64 -6.07 -9.48
CA ALA A 182 12.91 -6.02 -10.22
C ALA A 182 13.86 -4.95 -9.64
#